data_ff63984804a91bd79891d7c81c31a6da
#
_entry.id   ff63984804a91bd79891d7c81c31a6da
#
_cell.length_a   1.000
_cell.length_b   1.000
_cell.length_c   1.000
_cell.angle_alpha   90.00
_cell.angle_beta   90.00
_cell.angle_gamma   90.00
#
_symmetry.space_group_name_H-M   'P 1'
#
loop_
_entity.id
_entity.type
_entity.pdbx_description
1 polymer ?
#
loop_
_entity_poly.entity_id
_entity_poly.type
_entity_poly.pdbx_seq_one_letter_code
_entity_poly.pdbx_strand_id
1 'polypeptide(L)'
;MTENETIILDSLKVGAENLTTTKHLLSVLGLPYSSNNVRQLREIIQTLRLRHKVPILAIRNSHNSGYFIAETTEELLAHLAPLKAQMNQERRLINTLSGANVERWKVKNGGIER
;
A
#
# COMPACT_ATOMS: atom_id res chain seq x y z
N MET A 1 -3.84 -12.57 15.84
CA MET A 1 -3.85 -12.68 14.37
C MET A 1 -4.98 -13.59 13.96
N THR A 2 -5.75 -13.19 12.96
CA THR A 2 -6.86 -14.01 12.50
C THR A 2 -6.37 -15.21 11.70
N GLU A 3 -7.27 -16.17 11.49
CA GLU A 3 -6.93 -17.37 10.71
C GLU A 3 -6.50 -16.99 9.28
N ASN A 4 -7.24 -16.08 8.64
CA ASN A 4 -6.89 -15.63 7.28
C ASN A 4 -5.54 -14.93 7.24
N GLU A 5 -5.25 -14.12 8.24
CA GLU A 5 -3.95 -13.45 8.33
C GLU A 5 -2.82 -14.47 8.45
N THR A 6 -3.01 -15.49 9.26
CA THR A 6 -2.01 -16.55 9.44
C THR A 6 -1.81 -17.32 8.14
N ILE A 7 -2.89 -17.67 7.45
CA ILE A 7 -2.82 -18.38 6.17
C ILE A 7 -2.01 -17.57 5.16
N ILE A 8 -2.29 -16.29 5.04
CA ILE A 8 -1.59 -15.42 4.08
C ILE A 8 -0.13 -15.29 4.48
N LEU A 9 0.16 -15.02 5.75
CA LEU A 9 1.53 -14.87 6.20
C LEU A 9 2.35 -16.14 5.94
N ASP A 10 1.77 -17.30 6.21
CA ASP A 10 2.46 -18.57 5.98
C ASP A 10 2.68 -18.85 4.49
N SER A 11 1.88 -18.23 3.62
CA SER A 11 2.00 -18.42 2.17
C SER A 11 2.97 -17.46 1.52
N LEU A 12 3.34 -16.38 2.22
CA LEU A 12 4.29 -15.40 1.70
C LEU A 12 5.71 -15.90 1.87
N LYS A 13 6.55 -15.54 0.90
CA LYS A 13 7.96 -15.92 0.90
C LYS A 13 8.82 -14.68 0.99
N VAL A 14 10.08 -14.89 1.37
CA VAL A 14 11.05 -13.81 1.52
C VAL A 14 11.78 -13.59 0.20
N GLY A 15 11.96 -12.34 -0.17
CA GLY A 15 12.69 -11.95 -1.37
C GLY A 15 11.82 -11.74 -2.59
N ALA A 16 12.18 -10.74 -3.40
CA ALA A 16 11.42 -10.37 -4.60
C ALA A 16 11.35 -11.50 -5.63
N GLU A 17 12.38 -12.34 -5.68
CA GLU A 17 12.45 -13.48 -6.59
C GLU A 17 11.47 -14.59 -6.21
N ASN A 18 10.93 -14.54 -5.02
CA ASN A 18 9.99 -15.54 -4.51
C ASN A 18 8.58 -14.94 -4.38
N LEU A 19 8.23 -14.09 -5.32
CA LEU A 19 6.93 -13.44 -5.35
C LEU A 19 5.79 -14.45 -5.31
N THR A 20 4.83 -14.23 -4.41
CA THR A 20 3.60 -15.03 -4.35
C THR A 20 2.51 -14.24 -5.06
N THR A 21 1.91 -14.84 -6.08
CA THR A 21 0.92 -14.12 -6.89
C THR A 21 -0.38 -13.90 -6.14
N THR A 22 -1.11 -12.86 -6.54
CA THR A 22 -2.43 -12.57 -5.98
C THR A 22 -3.37 -13.76 -6.18
N LYS A 23 -3.32 -14.40 -7.35
CA LYS A 23 -4.16 -15.56 -7.62
C LYS A 23 -3.87 -16.71 -6.66
N HIS A 24 -2.60 -16.96 -6.39
CA HIS A 24 -2.23 -18.03 -5.48
C HIS A 24 -2.71 -17.72 -4.06
N LEU A 25 -2.53 -16.49 -3.61
CA LEU A 25 -2.98 -16.09 -2.27
C LEU A 25 -4.50 -16.24 -2.12
N LEU A 26 -5.25 -15.87 -3.16
CA LEU A 26 -6.69 -16.07 -3.14
C LEU A 26 -7.04 -17.56 -3.09
N SER A 27 -6.31 -18.38 -3.82
CA SER A 27 -6.58 -19.81 -3.84
C SER A 27 -6.34 -20.46 -2.47
N VAL A 28 -5.30 -20.04 -1.72
CA VAL A 28 -5.08 -20.59 -0.38
C VAL A 28 -6.15 -20.13 0.60
N LEU A 29 -6.83 -19.03 0.33
CA LEU A 29 -7.99 -18.61 1.12
C LEU A 29 -9.28 -19.29 0.67
N GLY A 30 -9.23 -20.06 -0.41
CA GLY A 30 -10.43 -20.70 -0.96
C GLY A 30 -11.34 -19.73 -1.68
N LEU A 31 -10.82 -18.62 -2.19
CA LEU A 31 -11.59 -17.57 -2.83
C LEU A 31 -11.32 -17.52 -4.34
N PRO A 32 -12.37 -17.40 -5.17
CA PRO A 32 -12.15 -17.19 -6.59
C PRO A 32 -11.60 -15.79 -6.86
N TYR A 33 -10.96 -15.63 -8.02
CA TYR A 33 -10.41 -14.34 -8.41
C TYR A 33 -11.56 -13.40 -8.81
N SER A 34 -11.73 -12.34 -8.04
CA SER A 34 -12.73 -11.31 -8.29
C SER A 34 -12.27 -10.00 -7.67
N SER A 35 -12.84 -8.90 -8.11
CA SER A 35 -12.48 -7.58 -7.57
C SER A 35 -12.73 -7.50 -6.07
N ASN A 36 -13.84 -8.05 -5.60
CA ASN A 36 -14.15 -8.05 -4.17
C ASN A 36 -13.16 -8.88 -3.37
N ASN A 37 -12.77 -10.03 -3.89
CA ASN A 37 -11.85 -10.90 -3.18
C ASN A 37 -10.43 -10.33 -3.21
N VAL A 38 -10.04 -9.67 -4.29
CA VAL A 38 -8.76 -8.96 -4.35
C VAL A 38 -8.73 -7.85 -3.31
N ARG A 39 -9.83 -7.11 -3.16
CA ARG A 39 -9.93 -6.08 -2.13
C ARG A 39 -9.78 -6.68 -0.73
N GLN A 40 -10.45 -7.78 -0.49
CA GLN A 40 -10.36 -8.48 0.80
C GLN A 40 -8.93 -8.90 1.11
N LEU A 41 -8.23 -9.43 0.10
CA LEU A 41 -6.82 -9.77 0.24
C LEU A 41 -5.97 -8.54 0.60
N ARG A 42 -6.20 -7.43 -0.08
CA ARG A 42 -5.48 -6.18 0.23
C ARG A 42 -5.69 -5.74 1.67
N GLU A 43 -6.91 -5.89 2.19
CA GLU A 43 -7.20 -5.55 3.57
C GLU A 43 -6.45 -6.44 4.54
N ILE A 44 -6.35 -7.73 4.24
CA ILE A 44 -5.57 -8.66 5.06
C ILE A 44 -4.09 -8.26 5.05
N ILE A 45 -3.54 -7.99 3.87
CA ILE A 45 -2.15 -7.56 3.71
C ILE A 45 -1.90 -6.27 4.49
N GLN A 46 -2.82 -5.32 4.39
CA GLN A 46 -2.70 -4.05 5.08
C GLN A 46 -2.69 -4.23 6.60
N THR A 47 -3.53 -5.11 7.11
CA THR A 47 -3.56 -5.42 8.54
C THR A 47 -2.24 -6.04 8.99
N LEU A 48 -1.69 -6.96 8.20
CA LEU A 48 -0.40 -7.55 8.51
C LEU A 48 0.70 -6.50 8.57
N ARG A 49 0.67 -5.55 7.65
CA ARG A 49 1.67 -4.47 7.63
C ARG A 49 1.54 -3.53 8.82
N LEU A 50 0.32 -3.08 9.10
CA LEU A 50 0.10 -2.03 10.07
C LEU A 50 0.02 -2.54 11.50
N ARG A 51 -0.65 -3.67 11.72
CA ARG A 51 -0.83 -4.21 13.06
C ARG A 51 0.31 -5.11 13.49
N HIS A 52 0.78 -5.94 12.57
CA HIS A 52 1.79 -6.95 12.89
C HIS A 52 3.17 -6.57 12.38
N LYS A 53 3.28 -5.42 11.70
CA LYS A 53 4.54 -4.84 11.22
C LYS A 53 5.35 -5.78 10.35
N VAL A 54 4.65 -6.60 9.56
CA VAL A 54 5.29 -7.49 8.59
C VAL A 54 5.72 -6.67 7.38
N PRO A 55 6.99 -6.73 6.96
CA PRO A 55 7.47 -5.91 5.84
C PRO A 55 7.09 -6.52 4.49
N ILE A 56 5.80 -6.49 4.18
CA ILE A 56 5.25 -7.04 2.94
C ILE A 56 5.32 -5.97 1.86
N LEU A 57 5.88 -6.35 0.72
CA LEU A 57 5.99 -5.49 -0.45
C LEU A 57 5.14 -6.07 -1.57
N ALA A 58 4.65 -5.19 -2.43
CA ALA A 58 3.81 -5.56 -3.55
C ALA A 58 4.50 -5.21 -4.86
N ILE A 59 4.38 -6.10 -5.84
CA ILE A 59 4.81 -5.83 -7.20
C ILE A 59 3.58 -5.88 -8.09
N ARG A 60 3.41 -4.85 -8.91
CA ARG A 60 2.33 -4.78 -9.89
C ARG A 60 2.93 -4.57 -11.27
N ASN A 61 2.69 -5.53 -12.14
CA ASN A 61 3.01 -5.36 -13.54
C ASN A 61 1.94 -6.08 -14.36
N SER A 62 2.04 -6.00 -15.69
CA SER A 62 0.99 -6.51 -16.56
C SER A 62 0.82 -8.02 -16.50
N HIS A 63 1.84 -8.73 -16.02
CA HIS A 63 1.83 -10.20 -16.04
C HIS A 63 1.90 -10.83 -14.66
N ASN A 64 2.55 -10.18 -13.71
CA ASN A 64 2.76 -10.75 -12.39
C ASN A 64 2.48 -9.72 -11.31
N SER A 65 1.33 -9.83 -10.68
CA SER A 65 1.02 -9.04 -9.50
C SER A 65 1.07 -9.96 -8.30
N GLY A 66 1.70 -9.52 -7.23
CA GLY A 66 1.79 -10.34 -6.04
C GLY A 66 2.53 -9.65 -4.92
N TYR A 67 2.89 -10.42 -3.92
CA TYR A 67 3.46 -9.92 -2.68
C TYR A 67 4.63 -10.79 -2.25
N PHE A 68 5.54 -10.19 -1.49
CA PHE A 68 6.65 -10.91 -0.89
C PHE A 68 7.07 -10.17 0.39
N ILE A 69 7.83 -10.86 1.24
CA ILE A 69 8.36 -10.26 2.46
C ILE A 69 9.78 -9.79 2.15
N ALA A 70 10.08 -8.54 2.51
CA ALA A 70 11.41 -7.99 2.29
C ALA A 70 12.47 -8.84 2.99
N GLU A 71 13.55 -9.16 2.28
CA GLU A 71 14.63 -9.96 2.81
C GLU A 71 15.58 -9.13 3.66
N THR A 72 15.82 -7.89 3.25
CA THR A 72 16.73 -6.98 3.95
C THR A 72 16.09 -5.61 4.11
N THR A 73 16.65 -4.82 5.02
CA THR A 73 16.23 -3.43 5.19
C THR A 73 16.46 -2.63 3.91
N GLU A 74 17.56 -2.90 3.22
CA GLU A 74 17.89 -2.24 1.97
C GLU A 74 16.84 -2.53 0.90
N GLU A 75 16.40 -3.76 0.79
CA GLU A 75 15.34 -4.13 -0.16
C GLU A 75 14.04 -3.42 0.17
N LEU A 76 13.69 -3.38 1.46
CA LEU A 76 12.48 -2.69 1.92
C LEU A 76 12.55 -1.22 1.56
N LEU A 77 13.65 -0.55 1.88
CA LEU A 77 13.81 0.88 1.60
C LEU A 77 13.80 1.16 0.10
N ALA A 78 14.44 0.31 -0.69
CA ALA A 78 14.47 0.49 -2.13
C ALA A 78 13.08 0.43 -2.74
N HIS A 79 12.23 -0.47 -2.26
CA HIS A 79 10.86 -0.59 -2.78
C HIS A 79 9.93 0.48 -2.21
N LEU A 80 10.22 1.01 -1.04
CA LEU A 80 9.42 2.07 -0.44
C LEU A 80 9.76 3.46 -0.98
N ALA A 81 10.94 3.63 -1.55
CA ALA A 81 11.39 4.95 -2.01
C ALA A 81 10.41 5.62 -2.99
N PRO A 82 9.90 4.93 -4.03
CA PRO A 82 8.90 5.55 -4.91
C PRO A 82 7.61 5.91 -4.19
N LEU A 83 7.15 5.06 -3.28
CA LEU A 83 5.96 5.34 -2.50
C LEU A 83 6.16 6.53 -1.57
N LYS A 84 7.34 6.60 -0.96
CA LYS A 84 7.68 7.72 -0.09
C LYS A 84 7.67 9.03 -0.85
N ALA A 85 8.24 9.04 -2.06
CA ALA A 85 8.26 10.22 -2.91
C ALA A 85 6.83 10.65 -3.24
N GLN A 86 5.98 9.72 -3.60
CA GLN A 86 4.58 9.99 -3.91
C GLN A 86 3.84 10.53 -2.69
N MET A 87 4.03 9.92 -1.53
CA MET A 87 3.41 10.37 -0.30
C MET A 87 3.87 11.77 0.08
N ASN A 88 5.15 12.07 -0.10
CA ASN A 88 5.67 13.38 0.20
C ASN A 88 5.05 14.44 -0.72
N GLN A 89 4.83 14.13 -1.99
CA GLN A 89 4.16 15.04 -2.92
C GLN A 89 2.71 15.29 -2.49
N GLU A 90 2.01 14.24 -2.13
CA GLU A 90 0.62 14.36 -1.66
C GLU A 90 0.55 15.15 -0.36
N ARG A 91 1.45 14.89 0.57
CA ARG A 91 1.50 15.62 1.83
C ARG A 91 1.79 17.09 1.58
N ARG A 92 2.70 17.38 0.65
CA ARG A 92 3.03 18.77 0.31
C ARG A 92 1.81 19.47 -0.28
N LEU A 93 1.07 18.81 -1.15
CA LEU A 93 -0.14 19.37 -1.73
C LEU A 93 -1.19 19.62 -0.65
N ILE A 94 -1.43 18.64 0.22
CA ILE A 94 -2.38 18.78 1.32
C ILE A 94 -1.97 19.94 2.22
N ASN A 95 -0.70 20.01 2.59
CA ASN A 95 -0.21 21.10 3.44
C ASN A 95 -0.37 22.45 2.77
N THR A 96 -0.07 22.52 1.47
CA THR A 96 -0.22 23.75 0.72
C THR A 96 -1.67 24.21 0.66
N LEU A 97 -2.57 23.30 0.36
CA LEU A 97 -4.00 23.62 0.25
C LEU A 97 -4.60 23.93 1.63
N SER A 98 -4.22 23.16 2.65
CA SER A 98 -4.72 23.39 4.01
C SER A 98 -4.16 24.68 4.58
N GLY A 99 -2.87 24.92 4.36
CA GLY A 99 -2.20 26.11 4.85
C GLY A 99 -2.50 27.35 4.05
N ALA A 100 -3.06 27.18 2.85
CA ALA A 100 -3.40 28.31 2.01
C ALA A 100 -4.45 29.19 2.64
N ASN A 101 -5.27 28.62 3.53
CA ASN A 101 -6.27 29.42 4.23
C ASN A 101 -7.16 30.20 3.26
N VAL A 102 -8.31 29.67 2.98
CA VAL A 102 -9.25 30.26 2.02
C VAL A 102 -9.54 31.72 2.34
N GLU A 103 -9.70 32.06 3.60
CA GLU A 103 -9.96 33.43 4.00
C GLU A 103 -8.81 34.35 3.68
N ARG A 104 -7.59 33.91 3.94
CA ARG A 104 -6.40 34.69 3.62
C ARG A 104 -6.30 34.92 2.12
N TRP A 105 -6.59 33.89 1.34
CA TRP A 105 -6.59 33.99 -0.11
C TRP A 105 -7.63 34.99 -0.60
N LYS A 106 -8.81 34.96 -0.03
CA LYS A 106 -9.87 35.90 -0.37
C LYS A 106 -9.46 37.34 -0.12
N VAL A 107 -8.87 37.59 1.04
CA VAL A 107 -8.37 38.91 1.39
C VAL A 107 -7.29 39.36 0.44
N LYS A 108 -6.34 38.49 0.17
CA LYS A 108 -5.19 38.82 -0.65
C LYS A 108 -5.57 39.03 -2.11
N ASN A 109 -6.61 38.34 -2.59
CA ASN A 109 -6.92 38.33 -4.01
C ASN A 109 -8.23 39.02 -4.36
N GLY A 110 -8.57 40.01 -3.59
CA GLY A 110 -9.73 40.81 -3.93
C GLY A 110 -10.94 40.47 -3.11
N GLY A 111 -10.69 39.87 -2.14
CA GLY A 111 -11.74 39.56 -1.32
C GLY A 111 -12.67 38.55 -1.87
N ILE A 112 -12.59 38.59 -1.84
CA ILE A 112 -13.16 37.93 -1.80
C ILE A 112 -13.24 37.07 -1.99
N GLU A 113 -12.97 37.07 -2.08
CA GLU A 113 -12.76 36.47 -2.31
C GLU A 113 -12.59 35.93 -2.86
N ARG A 114 -12.49 36.25 -3.43
CA ARG A 114 -12.55 35.82 -4.30
C ARG A 114 -12.78 34.69 -4.23
#